data_7f9642aa14a5a4d77e17065e82326f7e
#
_entry.id   7f9642aa14a5a4d77e17065e82326f7e
#
_cell.length_a   1.000
_cell.length_b   1.000
_cell.length_c   1.000
_cell.angle_alpha   90.00
_cell.angle_beta   90.00
_cell.angle_gamma   90.00
#
_symmetry.space_group_name_H-M   'P 1'
#
loop_
_entity.id
_entity.type
_entity.pdbx_description
1 polymer ?
#
loop_
_entity_poly.entity_id
_entity_poly.type
_entity_poly.pdbx_seq_one_letter_code
_entity_poly.pdbx_strand_id
1 'polypeptide(L)'
;MEWYGVDLDVIRRYICTENRCCILRSEPTIAHIFSELYTAHSVPDTGYLRLKVLELLHILSRLKDRDDVQQTDYFNQHQVECARRAAKLLTQKLTVHQTIEQLAQDVGLSATALKTCFKSVYGSSVYAYQKEYRLQLAQKLLTETDSTIAEIAHQIGYENPNKFSSAFRQSLGMTPTQYRKMRPIG
;
A
#
# COMPACT_ATOMS: atom_id res chain seq x y z
N MET A 1 -26.45 -18.93 7.48
CA MET A 1 -27.45 -18.10 6.76
C MET A 1 -26.90 -17.80 5.37
N GLU A 2 -27.42 -18.47 4.38
CA GLU A 2 -26.95 -18.32 2.97
C GLU A 2 -27.77 -17.22 2.29
N TRP A 3 -27.12 -16.17 1.85
CA TRP A 3 -27.76 -15.03 1.18
C TRP A 3 -27.12 -14.82 -0.18
N TYR A 4 -27.87 -15.05 -1.26
CA TYR A 4 -27.34 -14.99 -2.64
C TYR A 4 -26.09 -15.87 -2.88
N GLY A 5 -26.03 -17.07 -2.29
CA GLY A 5 -24.87 -17.95 -2.42
C GLY A 5 -23.64 -17.51 -1.59
N VAL A 6 -23.80 -16.57 -0.66
CA VAL A 6 -22.76 -16.09 0.24
C VAL A 6 -22.98 -16.67 1.64
N ASP A 7 -21.99 -17.41 2.14
CA ASP A 7 -21.99 -17.90 3.50
C ASP A 7 -21.31 -16.91 4.45
N LEU A 8 -22.13 -16.08 5.09
CA LEU A 8 -21.66 -15.06 6.05
C LEU A 8 -21.03 -15.67 7.31
N ASP A 9 -21.42 -16.89 7.70
CA ASP A 9 -20.85 -17.55 8.88
C ASP A 9 -19.42 -18.02 8.61
N VAL A 10 -19.10 -18.35 7.35
CA VAL A 10 -17.72 -18.63 6.92
C VAL A 10 -16.90 -17.33 7.01
N ILE A 11 -17.37 -16.24 6.45
CA ILE A 11 -16.67 -14.94 6.51
C ILE A 11 -16.41 -14.55 7.97
N ARG A 12 -17.42 -14.65 8.82
CA ARG A 12 -17.31 -14.32 10.25
C ARG A 12 -16.27 -15.19 10.97
N ARG A 13 -16.26 -16.50 10.73
CA ARG A 13 -15.34 -17.42 11.39
C ARG A 13 -13.89 -17.26 10.95
N TYR A 14 -13.65 -16.98 9.66
CA TYR A 14 -12.30 -16.92 9.11
C TYR A 14 -11.70 -15.52 9.07
N ILE A 15 -12.53 -14.48 8.93
CA ILE A 15 -12.05 -13.11 8.76
C ILE A 15 -12.28 -12.25 10.01
N CYS A 16 -13.41 -12.44 10.70
CA CYS A 16 -13.79 -11.64 11.85
C CYS A 16 -13.48 -12.40 13.17
N THR A 17 -12.23 -12.75 13.40
CA THR A 17 -11.80 -13.29 14.70
C THR A 17 -11.66 -12.17 15.71
N GLU A 18 -12.11 -12.40 16.95
CA GLU A 18 -12.07 -11.41 18.02
C GLU A 18 -10.66 -10.81 18.17
N ASN A 19 -10.59 -9.49 18.01
CA ASN A 19 -9.38 -8.68 18.17
C ASN A 19 -8.17 -9.05 17.27
N ARG A 20 -8.40 -9.78 16.17
CA ARG A 20 -7.38 -10.11 15.16
C ARG A 20 -7.77 -9.59 13.79
N CYS A 21 -6.80 -9.04 13.07
CA CYS A 21 -6.94 -8.65 11.68
C CYS A 21 -6.41 -9.77 10.79
N CYS A 22 -7.25 -10.26 9.88
CA CYS A 22 -6.84 -11.16 8.80
C CYS A 22 -6.25 -10.31 7.67
N ILE A 23 -5.02 -10.60 7.28
CA ILE A 23 -4.39 -9.98 6.13
C ILE A 23 -4.39 -11.00 5.01
N LEU A 24 -5.26 -10.77 4.04
CA LEU A 24 -5.29 -11.57 2.82
C LEU A 24 -4.16 -11.10 1.90
N ARG A 25 -3.34 -12.04 1.43
CA ARG A 25 -2.37 -11.73 0.38
C ARG A 25 -3.12 -11.31 -0.87
N SER A 26 -2.49 -10.44 -1.69
CA SER A 26 -3.07 -9.88 -2.90
C SER A 26 -3.69 -10.97 -3.77
N GLU A 27 -5.01 -11.05 -3.74
CA GLU A 27 -5.82 -11.88 -4.63
C GLU A 27 -6.12 -11.03 -5.87
N PRO A 28 -5.72 -11.45 -7.08
CA PRO A 28 -5.93 -10.65 -8.30
C PRO A 28 -7.38 -10.24 -8.50
N THR A 29 -8.32 -11.12 -8.16
CA THR A 29 -9.76 -10.86 -8.28
C THR A 29 -10.23 -9.77 -7.33
N ILE A 30 -9.75 -9.77 -6.08
CA ILE A 30 -10.05 -8.70 -5.10
C ILE A 30 -9.41 -7.38 -5.56
N ALA A 31 -8.16 -7.41 -6.01
CA ALA A 31 -7.49 -6.24 -6.54
C ALA A 31 -8.23 -5.64 -7.75
N HIS A 32 -8.79 -6.48 -8.63
CA HIS A 32 -9.60 -6.06 -9.77
C HIS A 32 -10.87 -5.32 -9.33
N ILE A 33 -11.62 -5.86 -8.36
CA ILE A 33 -12.82 -5.21 -7.80
C ILE A 33 -12.49 -3.80 -7.29
N PHE A 34 -11.41 -3.66 -6.52
CA PHE A 34 -11.00 -2.36 -6.02
C PHE A 34 -10.54 -1.43 -7.14
N SER A 35 -9.82 -1.93 -8.16
CA SER A 35 -9.42 -1.15 -9.32
C SER A 35 -10.63 -0.58 -10.06
N GLU A 36 -11.67 -1.38 -10.27
CA GLU A 36 -12.91 -0.92 -10.91
C GLU A 36 -13.64 0.14 -10.07
N LEU A 37 -13.70 -0.04 -8.74
CA LEU A 37 -14.28 0.95 -7.83
C LEU A 37 -13.52 2.29 -7.85
N TYR A 38 -12.18 2.26 -7.96
CA TYR A 38 -11.36 3.48 -8.04
C TYR A 38 -11.40 4.16 -9.41
N THR A 39 -11.58 3.40 -10.49
CA THR A 39 -11.64 3.96 -11.86
C THR A 39 -13.03 4.46 -12.24
N ALA A 40 -14.06 4.13 -11.48
CA ALA A 40 -15.39 4.69 -11.63
C ALA A 40 -15.39 6.20 -11.30
N HIS A 41 -15.07 7.04 -12.31
CA HIS A 41 -14.94 8.51 -12.17
C HIS A 41 -16.25 9.26 -11.91
N SER A 42 -17.38 8.62 -12.03
CA SER A 42 -18.72 9.15 -11.60
C SER A 42 -19.11 8.49 -10.29
N VAL A 43 -19.87 9.21 -9.45
CA VAL A 43 -20.44 8.63 -8.23
C VAL A 43 -21.09 7.30 -8.59
N PRO A 44 -20.55 6.17 -8.12
CA PRO A 44 -21.06 4.87 -8.54
C PRO A 44 -22.53 4.78 -8.12
N ASP A 45 -23.41 4.37 -9.04
CA ASP A 45 -24.79 4.06 -8.71
C ASP A 45 -24.84 3.09 -7.52
N THR A 46 -25.78 3.31 -6.61
CA THR A 46 -25.98 2.47 -5.43
C THR A 46 -26.15 0.99 -5.81
N GLY A 47 -26.77 0.71 -6.96
CA GLY A 47 -26.89 -0.65 -7.51
C GLY A 47 -25.54 -1.27 -7.85
N TYR A 48 -24.68 -0.51 -8.52
CA TYR A 48 -23.32 -0.95 -8.85
C TYR A 48 -22.48 -1.26 -7.60
N LEU A 49 -22.53 -0.38 -6.59
CA LEU A 49 -21.82 -0.62 -5.32
C LEU A 49 -22.33 -1.88 -4.62
N ARG A 50 -23.64 -2.13 -4.60
CA ARG A 50 -24.24 -3.35 -4.03
C ARG A 50 -23.75 -4.61 -4.74
N LEU A 51 -23.67 -4.59 -6.08
CA LEU A 51 -23.14 -5.71 -6.85
C LEU A 51 -21.67 -5.98 -6.53
N LYS A 52 -20.82 -4.95 -6.42
CA LYS A 52 -19.42 -5.10 -6.06
C LYS A 52 -19.19 -5.61 -4.64
N VAL A 53 -20.04 -5.18 -3.70
CA VAL A 53 -20.03 -5.71 -2.32
C VAL A 53 -20.43 -7.19 -2.31
N LEU A 54 -21.47 -7.60 -3.06
CA LEU A 54 -21.87 -8.99 -3.16
C LEU A 54 -20.77 -9.86 -3.81
N GLU A 55 -20.14 -9.38 -4.87
CA GLU A 55 -19.02 -10.05 -5.52
C GLU A 55 -17.86 -10.26 -4.53
N LEU A 56 -17.47 -9.21 -3.79
CA LEU A 56 -16.44 -9.30 -2.75
C LEU A 56 -16.81 -10.32 -1.66
N LEU A 57 -18.03 -10.25 -1.14
CA LEU A 57 -18.50 -11.19 -0.11
C LEU A 57 -18.53 -12.64 -0.62
N HIS A 58 -18.92 -12.85 -1.89
CA HIS A 58 -18.88 -14.16 -2.51
C HIS A 58 -17.46 -14.74 -2.60
N ILE A 59 -16.48 -13.92 -3.03
CA ILE A 59 -15.08 -14.30 -3.06
C ILE A 59 -14.58 -14.63 -1.65
N LEU A 60 -14.86 -13.78 -0.67
CA LEU A 60 -14.45 -13.97 0.72
C LEU A 60 -15.06 -15.25 1.33
N SER A 61 -16.29 -15.60 0.99
CA SER A 61 -16.93 -16.84 1.50
C SER A 61 -16.29 -18.12 0.94
N ARG A 62 -15.61 -18.03 -0.22
CA ARG A 62 -14.91 -19.16 -0.85
C ARG A 62 -13.44 -19.28 -0.51
N LEU A 63 -12.88 -18.33 0.26
CA LEU A 63 -11.46 -18.40 0.69
C LEU A 63 -11.14 -19.65 1.51
N LYS A 64 -12.16 -20.25 2.17
CA LYS A 64 -12.01 -21.49 2.92
C LYS A 64 -11.49 -22.67 2.11
N ASP A 65 -11.88 -22.75 0.83
CA ASP A 65 -11.63 -23.92 -0.05
C ASP A 65 -10.26 -23.82 -0.74
N ARG A 66 -9.46 -22.81 -0.43
CA ARG A 66 -8.14 -22.60 -1.02
C ARG A 66 -7.04 -22.92 -0.02
N ASP A 67 -6.18 -23.86 -0.38
CA ASP A 67 -4.98 -24.24 0.40
C ASP A 67 -4.03 -23.05 0.66
N ASP A 68 -4.11 -22.00 -0.15
CA ASP A 68 -3.31 -20.77 -0.04
C ASP A 68 -3.64 -19.93 1.22
N VAL A 69 -4.79 -20.16 1.87
CA VAL A 69 -5.20 -19.47 3.10
C VAL A 69 -4.38 -19.93 4.32
N GLN A 70 -3.61 -21.03 4.21
CA GLN A 70 -2.77 -21.54 5.30
C GLN A 70 -1.63 -20.60 5.73
N GLN A 71 -1.36 -19.53 4.98
CA GLN A 71 -0.37 -18.50 5.34
C GLN A 71 -1.02 -17.15 5.70
N THR A 72 -2.18 -17.17 6.32
CA THR A 72 -2.80 -15.95 6.82
C THR A 72 -2.10 -15.50 8.09
N ASP A 73 -1.33 -14.43 8.00
CA ASP A 73 -0.73 -13.80 9.17
C ASP A 73 -1.84 -13.10 9.97
N TYR A 74 -2.06 -13.56 11.19
CA TYR A 74 -2.99 -12.91 12.11
C TYR A 74 -2.22 -11.91 12.99
N PHE A 75 -2.58 -10.65 12.85
CA PHE A 75 -2.07 -9.58 13.72
C PHE A 75 -3.21 -9.07 14.60
N ASN A 76 -2.89 -8.63 15.81
CA ASN A 76 -3.89 -7.93 16.59
C ASN A 76 -4.13 -6.51 16.00
N GLN A 77 -5.29 -5.94 16.29
CA GLN A 77 -5.68 -4.63 15.77
C GLN A 77 -4.64 -3.55 16.09
N HIS A 78 -4.03 -3.61 17.27
CA HIS A 78 -2.98 -2.68 17.68
C HIS A 78 -1.75 -2.77 16.77
N GLN A 79 -1.28 -3.96 16.40
CA GLN A 79 -0.13 -4.13 15.50
C GLN A 79 -0.41 -3.55 14.11
N VAL A 80 -1.59 -3.78 13.56
CA VAL A 80 -2.00 -3.22 12.26
C VAL A 80 -2.07 -1.69 12.33
N GLU A 81 -2.61 -1.13 13.41
CA GLU A 81 -2.66 0.32 13.60
C GLU A 81 -1.26 0.92 13.76
N CYS A 82 -0.35 0.24 14.47
CA CYS A 82 1.04 0.65 14.55
C CYS A 82 1.72 0.64 13.17
N ALA A 83 1.47 -0.38 12.33
CA ALA A 83 1.99 -0.41 10.96
C ALA A 83 1.45 0.76 10.10
N ARG A 84 0.17 1.11 10.25
CA ARG A 84 -0.43 2.28 9.59
C ARG A 84 0.19 3.60 10.06
N ARG A 85 0.40 3.76 11.36
CA ARG A 85 1.10 4.93 11.92
C ARG A 85 2.52 5.03 11.40
N ALA A 86 3.24 3.91 11.32
CA ALA A 86 4.58 3.87 10.73
C ALA A 86 4.58 4.34 9.28
N ALA A 87 3.66 3.86 8.44
CA ALA A 87 3.53 4.29 7.05
C ALA A 87 3.27 5.81 6.95
N LYS A 88 2.41 6.35 7.82
CA LYS A 88 2.13 7.78 7.88
C LYS A 88 3.39 8.59 8.25
N LEU A 89 4.16 8.16 9.24
CA LEU A 89 5.41 8.82 9.64
C LEU A 89 6.43 8.83 8.51
N LEU A 90 6.60 7.71 7.79
CA LEU A 90 7.50 7.57 6.65
C LEU A 90 7.15 8.51 5.49
N THR A 91 5.87 8.79 5.28
CA THR A 91 5.41 9.67 4.19
C THR A 91 5.38 11.15 4.57
N GLN A 92 5.23 11.47 5.85
CA GLN A 92 5.21 12.86 6.34
C GLN A 92 6.61 13.45 6.53
N LYS A 93 7.61 12.62 6.88
CA LYS A 93 8.98 13.08 7.21
C LYS A 93 10.00 12.48 6.24
N LEU A 94 9.89 12.83 4.96
CA LEU A 94 10.73 12.24 3.91
C LEU A 94 12.22 12.59 4.04
N THR A 95 12.52 13.76 4.57
CA THR A 95 13.91 14.24 4.73
C THR A 95 14.58 13.72 6.01
N VAL A 96 13.81 13.14 6.94
CA VAL A 96 14.36 12.58 8.17
C VAL A 96 14.77 11.14 7.94
N HIS A 97 16.06 10.85 8.12
CA HIS A 97 16.58 9.48 8.12
C HIS A 97 16.29 8.84 9.47
N GLN A 98 15.26 8.00 9.50
CA GLN A 98 14.86 7.27 10.71
C GLN A 98 15.22 5.79 10.55
N THR A 99 15.88 5.21 11.57
CA THR A 99 16.14 3.77 11.57
C THR A 99 14.86 2.99 11.84
N ILE A 100 14.88 1.71 11.51
CA ILE A 100 13.70 0.85 11.75
C ILE A 100 13.45 0.70 13.26
N GLU A 101 14.49 0.74 14.07
CA GLU A 101 14.42 0.66 15.52
C GLU A 101 13.74 1.91 16.10
N GLN A 102 14.13 3.09 15.63
CA GLN A 102 13.49 4.37 15.99
C GLN A 102 12.02 4.41 15.57
N LEU A 103 11.73 4.01 14.33
CA LEU A 103 10.36 3.95 13.82
C LEU A 103 9.51 2.98 14.64
N ALA A 104 10.05 1.81 14.98
CA ALA A 104 9.35 0.82 15.79
C ALA A 104 9.06 1.34 17.20
N GLN A 105 10.02 2.03 17.82
CA GLN A 105 9.86 2.68 19.12
C GLN A 105 8.75 3.75 19.07
N ASP A 106 8.74 4.60 18.02
CA ASP A 106 7.73 5.66 17.86
C ASP A 106 6.30 5.13 17.75
N VAL A 107 6.14 3.91 17.22
CA VAL A 107 4.82 3.29 17.07
C VAL A 107 4.49 2.28 18.17
N GLY A 108 5.41 1.98 19.09
CA GLY A 108 5.19 1.07 20.22
C GLY A 108 5.30 -0.41 19.88
N LEU A 109 6.18 -0.78 18.91
CA LEU A 109 6.46 -2.17 18.55
C LEU A 109 7.96 -2.48 18.66
N SER A 110 8.31 -3.76 18.71
CA SER A 110 9.68 -4.18 18.42
C SER A 110 9.97 -4.07 16.92
N ALA A 111 11.24 -3.88 16.55
CA ALA A 111 11.65 -3.79 15.15
C ALA A 111 11.23 -5.03 14.33
N THR A 112 11.34 -6.22 14.92
CA THR A 112 10.91 -7.47 14.28
C THR A 112 9.41 -7.52 14.06
N ALA A 113 8.61 -7.19 15.08
CA ALA A 113 7.16 -7.15 14.96
C ALA A 113 6.70 -6.13 13.92
N LEU A 114 7.32 -4.93 13.90
CA LEU A 114 7.03 -3.93 12.88
C LEU A 114 7.35 -4.43 11.47
N LYS A 115 8.56 -4.99 11.24
CA LYS A 115 8.96 -5.51 9.91
C LYS A 115 7.97 -6.54 9.39
N THR A 116 7.60 -7.51 10.24
CA THR A 116 6.69 -8.60 9.87
C THR A 116 5.28 -8.07 9.58
N CYS A 117 4.70 -7.32 10.51
CA CYS A 117 3.36 -6.76 10.34
C CYS A 117 3.30 -5.79 9.15
N PHE A 118 4.29 -4.91 9.01
CA PHE A 118 4.33 -3.94 7.90
C PHE A 118 4.39 -4.63 6.55
N LYS A 119 5.26 -5.67 6.41
CA LYS A 119 5.35 -6.45 5.17
C LYS A 119 4.04 -7.17 4.84
N SER A 120 3.35 -7.70 5.84
CA SER A 120 2.05 -8.35 5.63
C SER A 120 0.96 -7.35 5.25
N VAL A 121 0.91 -6.17 5.91
CA VAL A 121 -0.11 -5.13 5.63
C VAL A 121 0.10 -4.47 4.28
N TYR A 122 1.36 -4.13 3.92
CA TYR A 122 1.68 -3.32 2.73
C TYR A 122 2.29 -4.13 1.58
N GLY A 123 2.51 -5.43 1.73
CA GLY A 123 3.10 -6.30 0.72
C GLY A 123 4.59 -6.07 0.47
N SER A 124 5.20 -5.07 1.11
CA SER A 124 6.59 -4.68 0.90
C SER A 124 7.29 -4.33 2.22
N SER A 125 8.63 -4.34 2.21
CA SER A 125 9.39 -3.89 3.38
C SER A 125 9.20 -2.39 3.62
N VAL A 126 9.44 -1.95 4.87
CA VAL A 126 9.41 -0.52 5.26
C VAL A 126 10.26 0.34 4.33
N TYR A 127 11.48 -0.11 4.02
CA TYR A 127 12.38 0.60 3.11
C TYR A 127 11.86 0.65 1.66
N ALA A 128 11.35 -0.47 1.14
CA ALA A 128 10.82 -0.53 -0.22
C ALA A 128 9.58 0.37 -0.37
N TYR A 129 8.69 0.37 0.62
CA TYR A 129 7.52 1.24 0.68
C TYR A 129 7.91 2.73 0.65
N GLN A 130 8.87 3.13 1.50
CA GLN A 130 9.33 4.51 1.53
C GLN A 130 10.00 4.92 0.21
N LYS A 131 10.85 4.03 -0.36
CA LYS A 131 11.49 4.27 -1.67
C LYS A 131 10.44 4.48 -2.75
N GLU A 132 9.45 3.62 -2.83
CA GLU A 132 8.36 3.71 -3.81
C GLU A 132 7.60 5.02 -3.68
N TYR A 133 7.19 5.37 -2.46
CA TYR A 133 6.49 6.63 -2.19
C TYR A 133 7.32 7.86 -2.62
N ARG A 134 8.63 7.89 -2.30
CA ARG A 134 9.54 8.96 -2.72
C ARG A 134 9.60 9.09 -4.24
N LEU A 135 9.65 7.97 -4.96
CA LEU A 135 9.71 7.97 -6.42
C LEU A 135 8.38 8.40 -7.06
N GLN A 136 7.25 8.00 -6.49
CA GLN A 136 5.93 8.47 -6.94
C GLN A 136 5.77 9.99 -6.74
N LEU A 137 6.20 10.51 -5.59
CA LEU A 137 6.21 11.94 -5.35
C LEU A 137 7.16 12.68 -6.32
N ALA A 138 8.33 12.09 -6.63
CA ALA A 138 9.25 12.65 -7.63
C ALA A 138 8.61 12.73 -9.01
N GLN A 139 7.89 11.70 -9.46
CA GLN A 139 7.17 11.71 -10.73
C GLN A 139 6.18 12.89 -10.79
N LYS A 140 5.41 13.07 -9.72
CA LYS A 140 4.47 14.19 -9.60
C LYS A 140 5.20 15.55 -9.69
N LEU A 141 6.26 15.75 -8.91
CA LEU A 141 7.02 17.00 -8.91
C LEU A 141 7.69 17.28 -10.26
N LEU A 142 8.18 16.24 -10.94
CA LEU A 142 8.79 16.36 -12.27
C LEU A 142 7.78 16.82 -13.34
N THR A 143 6.51 16.47 -13.20
CA THR A 143 5.45 16.84 -14.16
C THR A 143 4.75 18.14 -13.79
N GLU A 144 4.63 18.48 -12.51
CA GLU A 144 3.82 19.60 -12.05
C GLU A 144 4.64 20.87 -11.72
N THR A 145 5.98 20.74 -11.58
CA THR A 145 6.84 21.87 -11.18
C THR A 145 8.03 22.05 -12.09
N ASP A 146 8.63 23.23 -12.03
CA ASP A 146 9.88 23.57 -12.74
C ASP A 146 11.12 23.45 -11.84
N SER A 147 10.96 22.88 -10.63
CA SER A 147 12.06 22.64 -9.69
C SER A 147 13.17 21.81 -10.32
N THR A 148 14.41 22.13 -10.04
CA THR A 148 15.57 21.38 -10.56
C THR A 148 15.57 19.94 -10.06
N ILE A 149 16.26 19.04 -10.75
CA ILE A 149 16.40 17.63 -10.34
C ILE A 149 17.04 17.54 -8.94
N ALA A 150 17.95 18.45 -8.60
CA ALA A 150 18.59 18.50 -7.29
C ALA A 150 17.61 18.93 -6.19
N GLU A 151 16.81 19.95 -6.43
CA GLU A 151 15.78 20.40 -5.49
C GLU A 151 14.75 19.31 -5.21
N ILE A 152 14.26 18.64 -6.27
CA ILE A 152 13.33 17.51 -6.12
C ILE A 152 13.98 16.40 -5.29
N ALA A 153 15.25 16.03 -5.59
CA ALA A 153 15.96 15.01 -4.83
C ALA A 153 15.98 15.35 -3.33
N HIS A 154 16.34 16.58 -2.97
CA HIS A 154 16.34 17.03 -1.58
C HIS A 154 14.95 17.03 -0.95
N GLN A 155 13.94 17.51 -1.65
CA GLN A 155 12.55 17.56 -1.17
C GLN A 155 11.99 16.18 -0.83
N ILE A 156 12.36 15.15 -1.61
CA ILE A 156 11.93 13.77 -1.36
C ILE A 156 12.89 12.97 -0.44
N GLY A 157 13.90 13.64 0.14
CA GLY A 157 14.79 13.08 1.14
C GLY A 157 16.00 12.31 0.61
N TYR A 158 16.48 12.65 -0.61
CA TYR A 158 17.78 12.19 -1.09
C TYR A 158 18.83 13.27 -0.87
N GLU A 159 19.84 13.00 -0.06
CA GLU A 159 20.98 13.92 0.14
C GLU A 159 21.82 14.09 -1.13
N ASN A 160 21.89 13.04 -1.96
CA ASN A 160 22.69 13.03 -3.19
C ASN A 160 21.78 12.87 -4.41
N PRO A 161 21.69 13.89 -5.29
CA PRO A 161 20.89 13.84 -6.53
C PRO A 161 21.26 12.70 -7.48
N ASN A 162 22.53 12.25 -7.47
CA ASN A 162 22.95 11.13 -8.31
C ASN A 162 22.38 9.80 -7.80
N LYS A 163 22.30 9.62 -6.47
CA LYS A 163 21.62 8.46 -5.89
C LYS A 163 20.14 8.45 -6.21
N PHE A 164 19.49 9.61 -6.17
CA PHE A 164 18.11 9.75 -6.63
C PHE A 164 17.96 9.36 -8.09
N SER A 165 18.76 9.95 -8.99
CA SER A 165 18.69 9.68 -10.43
C SER A 165 18.91 8.21 -10.77
N SER A 166 19.83 7.53 -10.05
CA SER A 166 20.08 6.11 -10.19
C SER A 166 18.90 5.27 -9.71
N ALA A 167 18.33 5.59 -8.54
CA ALA A 167 17.16 4.89 -7.99
C ALA A 167 15.91 5.07 -8.88
N PHE A 168 15.72 6.27 -9.41
CA PHE A 168 14.63 6.59 -10.34
C PHE A 168 14.75 5.79 -11.64
N ARG A 169 15.96 5.80 -12.26
CA ARG A 169 16.22 5.03 -13.48
C ARG A 169 16.06 3.52 -13.24
N GLN A 170 16.52 3.00 -12.11
CA GLN A 170 16.36 1.59 -11.77
C GLN A 170 14.88 1.18 -11.66
N SER A 171 14.04 2.06 -11.13
CA SER A 171 12.62 1.77 -10.91
C SER A 171 11.76 1.98 -12.17
N LEU A 172 12.07 3.01 -12.97
CA LEU A 172 11.22 3.48 -14.08
C LEU A 172 11.85 3.29 -15.47
N GLY A 173 13.06 2.75 -15.55
CA GLY A 173 13.76 2.51 -16.82
C GLY A 173 14.36 3.76 -17.48
N MET A 174 14.09 4.96 -16.96
CA MET A 174 14.54 6.23 -17.52
C MET A 174 15.00 7.22 -16.44
N THR A 175 15.82 8.19 -16.83
CA THR A 175 16.30 9.23 -15.91
C THR A 175 15.20 10.26 -15.59
N PRO A 176 15.29 10.99 -14.44
CA PRO A 176 14.36 12.07 -14.11
C PRO A 176 14.28 13.15 -15.20
N THR A 177 15.40 13.48 -15.83
CA THR A 177 15.46 14.44 -16.93
C THR A 177 14.70 13.98 -18.18
N GLN A 178 14.82 12.69 -18.52
CA GLN A 178 14.05 12.09 -19.62
C GLN A 178 12.56 12.07 -19.29
N TYR A 179 12.20 11.69 -18.07
CA TYR A 179 10.81 11.67 -17.60
C TYR A 179 10.16 13.05 -17.69
N ARG A 180 10.86 14.11 -17.26
CA ARG A 180 10.38 15.50 -17.37
C ARG A 180 10.08 15.93 -18.81
N LYS A 181 10.89 15.50 -19.78
CA LYS A 181 10.67 15.82 -21.19
C LYS A 181 9.42 15.17 -21.80
N MET A 182 8.87 14.15 -21.14
CA MET A 182 7.60 13.51 -21.54
C MET A 182 6.37 14.25 -21.03
N ARG A 183 6.55 15.36 -20.28
CA ARG A 183 5.45 16.24 -19.86
C ARG A 183 4.65 16.69 -21.07
N PRO A 184 3.31 16.52 -21.10
CA PRO A 184 2.50 17.13 -22.15
C PRO A 184 2.75 18.63 -22.14
N ILE A 185 3.10 19.19 -23.30
CA ILE A 185 3.16 20.65 -23.49
C ILE A 185 1.71 21.10 -23.43
N GLY A 186 1.32 21.72 -22.31
CA GLY A 186 0.01 22.34 -22.14
C GLY A 186 -0.11 23.66 -22.90
#